data_9f4fff2c4ed8def31449af1a351cc277
#
_entry.id   9f4fff2c4ed8def31449af1a351cc277
#
_cell.length_a   1.000
_cell.length_b   1.000
_cell.length_c   1.000
_cell.angle_alpha   90.00
_cell.angle_beta   90.00
_cell.angle_gamma   90.00
#
_symmetry.space_group_name_H-M   'P 1'
#
loop_
_entity.id
_entity.type
_entity.pdbx_description
1 polymer ?
#
loop_
_entity_poly.entity_id
_entity_poly.type
_entity_poly.pdbx_seq_one_letter_code
_entity_poly.pdbx_strand_id
1 'polypeptide(L)'
;MLNSIRMPKWIAILLISSSSTLASVSLIRPMITYRALELGASPAQIGVLGAVYALFPIVLALFLGKNVGRFGEAKYIVFGASTMFLLAIGFSFINSLFLLMLATAAIGISHLIGVIGGQTMISTRSPNEKLDGFFGYYAFGASLGQMIGPLVGGIVAGSDGVLPKSTSMGFLAAAGFALIALLPTFYWRNQKIAIQQSVNQSGTFTAAVSMLKKPGMGKAIYISLAISSAVDVLIVFLPLFGTENNFSPFAVGVILAIRAGTSMFSRIFLGAIAQKLGSHFLMLISIIASTIFCAAMFFARTPIALGIAVAIAGLALGVGQPLTMSLVSRLAPPEDRALAISARLTANRVGQFVVPASAGAIAGAAGAGSVFLGLAALLASSIFTAL
;
A
#
# COMPACT_ATOMS: atom_id res chain seq x y z
N MET A 1 -16.14 -26.98 -19.97
CA MET A 1 -15.24 -26.55 -21.06
C MET A 1 -14.21 -25.58 -20.49
N LEU A 2 -13.14 -26.10 -19.94
CA LEU A 2 -11.98 -25.32 -19.51
C LEU A 2 -11.03 -25.19 -20.69
N ASN A 3 -11.36 -24.29 -21.64
CA ASN A 3 -10.38 -23.89 -22.62
C ASN A 3 -9.22 -23.23 -21.86
N SER A 4 -8.04 -23.84 -21.96
CA SER A 4 -6.78 -23.33 -21.39
C SER A 4 -6.58 -21.88 -21.82
N ILE A 5 -6.95 -20.94 -20.94
CA ILE A 5 -6.67 -19.52 -21.15
C ILE A 5 -5.15 -19.39 -20.98
N ARG A 6 -4.42 -19.58 -22.06
CA ARG A 6 -2.98 -19.24 -22.08
C ARG A 6 -2.86 -17.76 -21.77
N MET A 7 -2.42 -17.46 -20.57
CA MET A 7 -2.16 -16.09 -20.13
C MET A 7 -1.15 -15.45 -21.10
N PRO A 8 -1.45 -14.29 -21.69
CA PRO A 8 -0.49 -13.61 -22.57
C PRO A 8 0.84 -13.36 -21.85
N LYS A 9 1.96 -13.53 -22.55
CA LYS A 9 3.31 -13.37 -21.96
C LYS A 9 3.50 -12.01 -21.28
N TRP A 10 2.96 -10.94 -21.86
CA TRP A 10 3.10 -9.61 -21.29
C TRP A 10 2.44 -9.47 -19.91
N ILE A 11 1.28 -10.09 -19.68
CA ILE A 11 0.60 -10.03 -18.39
C ILE A 11 1.36 -10.89 -17.34
N ALA A 12 1.87 -12.06 -17.72
CA ALA A 12 2.68 -12.89 -16.83
C ALA A 12 3.94 -12.13 -16.35
N ILE A 13 4.63 -11.46 -17.27
CA ILE A 13 5.80 -10.61 -16.96
C ILE A 13 5.39 -9.46 -16.03
N LEU A 14 4.27 -8.79 -16.32
CA LEU A 14 3.76 -7.70 -15.47
C LEU A 14 3.42 -8.19 -14.07
N LEU A 15 2.78 -9.36 -13.94
CA LEU A 15 2.43 -9.94 -12.65
C LEU A 15 3.66 -10.28 -11.81
N ILE A 16 4.68 -10.91 -12.42
CA ILE A 16 5.94 -11.21 -11.75
C ILE A 16 6.61 -9.90 -11.30
N SER A 17 6.72 -8.93 -12.21
CA SER A 17 7.35 -7.64 -11.90
C SER A 17 6.62 -6.89 -10.79
N SER A 18 5.30 -6.75 -10.87
CA SER A 18 4.52 -6.01 -9.89
C SER A 18 4.48 -6.70 -8.52
N SER A 19 4.30 -8.03 -8.48
CA SER A 19 4.31 -8.79 -7.23
C SER A 19 5.66 -8.69 -6.53
N SER A 20 6.76 -8.82 -7.28
CA SER A 20 8.11 -8.71 -6.73
C SER A 20 8.44 -7.26 -6.30
N THR A 21 7.96 -6.24 -7.04
CA THR A 21 8.06 -4.84 -6.62
C THR A 21 7.35 -4.62 -5.28
N LEU A 22 6.12 -5.15 -5.14
CA LEU A 22 5.38 -5.05 -3.89
C LEU A 22 6.02 -5.82 -2.75
N ALA A 23 6.64 -6.98 -3.01
CA ALA A 23 7.42 -7.71 -2.01
C ALA A 23 8.62 -6.88 -1.55
N SER A 24 9.36 -6.26 -2.48
CA SER A 24 10.47 -5.37 -2.17
C SER A 24 10.02 -4.19 -1.29
N VAL A 25 9.00 -3.44 -1.71
CA VAL A 25 8.48 -2.28 -0.96
C VAL A 25 7.98 -2.69 0.42
N SER A 26 7.23 -3.79 0.51
CA SER A 26 6.64 -4.26 1.77
C SER A 26 7.68 -4.80 2.75
N LEU A 27 8.84 -5.22 2.26
CA LEU A 27 10.00 -5.56 3.07
C LEU A 27 10.77 -4.30 3.49
N ILE A 28 11.04 -3.37 2.57
CA ILE A 28 11.82 -2.15 2.84
C ILE A 28 11.14 -1.29 3.91
N ARG A 29 9.83 -1.11 3.86
CA ARG A 29 9.11 -0.18 4.77
C ARG A 29 9.30 -0.51 6.26
N PRO A 30 9.12 -1.75 6.75
CA PRO A 30 9.48 -2.12 8.11
C PRO A 30 10.99 -1.98 8.41
N MET A 31 11.86 -2.31 7.44
CA MET A 31 13.31 -2.16 7.61
C MET A 31 13.74 -0.71 7.76
N ILE A 32 13.06 0.25 7.10
CA ILE A 32 13.28 1.69 7.31
C ILE A 32 13.01 2.07 8.77
N THR A 33 11.94 1.56 9.39
CA THR A 33 11.64 1.81 10.81
C THR A 33 12.74 1.24 11.70
N TYR A 34 13.19 0.01 11.47
CA TYR A 34 14.29 -0.58 12.23
C TYR A 34 15.60 0.18 12.04
N ARG A 35 15.95 0.58 10.82
CA ARG A 35 17.15 1.39 10.55
C ARG A 35 17.05 2.76 11.25
N ALA A 36 15.88 3.37 11.28
CA ALA A 36 15.67 4.62 12.01
C ALA A 36 15.90 4.42 13.52
N LEU A 37 15.42 3.32 14.10
CA LEU A 37 15.66 2.97 15.50
C LEU A 37 17.14 2.73 15.78
N GLU A 38 17.88 2.02 14.90
CA GLU A 38 19.33 1.84 14.99
C GLU A 38 20.07 3.18 14.99
N LEU A 39 19.55 4.17 14.26
CA LEU A 39 20.11 5.54 14.17
C LEU A 39 19.62 6.47 15.31
N GLY A 40 18.88 5.94 16.28
CA GLY A 40 18.39 6.69 17.43
C GLY A 40 17.21 7.62 17.12
N ALA A 41 16.40 7.30 16.10
CA ALA A 41 15.24 8.12 15.75
C ALA A 41 14.17 8.09 16.84
N SER A 42 13.61 9.27 17.13
CA SER A 42 12.43 9.39 17.97
C SER A 42 11.17 8.84 17.26
N PRO A 43 10.12 8.46 18.01
CA PRO A 43 8.84 8.03 17.43
C PRO A 43 8.23 9.06 16.46
N ALA A 44 8.40 10.35 16.74
CA ALA A 44 7.98 11.43 15.85
C ALA A 44 8.70 11.39 14.49
N GLN A 45 10.03 11.16 14.50
CA GLN A 45 10.81 11.02 13.26
C GLN A 45 10.43 9.77 12.47
N ILE A 46 10.05 8.68 13.13
CA ILE A 46 9.50 7.47 12.49
C ILE A 46 8.17 7.80 11.80
N GLY A 47 7.30 8.58 12.44
CA GLY A 47 6.06 9.05 11.81
C GLY A 47 6.31 9.90 10.57
N VAL A 48 7.31 10.81 10.63
CA VAL A 48 7.73 11.61 9.47
C VAL A 48 8.28 10.72 8.35
N LEU A 49 9.10 9.72 8.66
CA LEU A 49 9.58 8.74 7.66
C LEU A 49 8.44 8.02 6.95
N GLY A 50 7.42 7.58 7.71
CA GLY A 50 6.22 6.99 7.14
C GLY A 50 5.46 7.94 6.21
N ALA A 51 5.35 9.22 6.61
CA ALA A 51 4.68 10.27 5.86
C ALA A 51 5.43 10.61 4.54
N VAL A 52 6.74 10.78 4.61
CA VAL A 52 7.57 11.18 3.45
C VAL A 52 7.46 10.21 2.28
N TYR A 53 7.21 8.93 2.52
CA TYR A 53 6.93 7.95 1.48
C TYR A 53 5.75 8.35 0.57
N ALA A 54 4.73 8.99 1.12
CA ALA A 54 3.54 9.42 0.38
C ALA A 54 3.61 10.85 -0.15
N LEU A 55 4.54 11.67 0.33
CA LEU A 55 4.62 13.10 0.05
C LEU A 55 4.72 13.42 -1.45
N PHE A 56 5.75 12.92 -2.10
CA PHE A 56 5.96 13.18 -3.51
C PHE A 56 4.93 12.50 -4.42
N PRO A 57 4.47 11.26 -4.15
CA PRO A 57 3.33 10.68 -4.85
C PRO A 57 2.08 11.56 -4.90
N ILE A 58 1.78 12.38 -3.88
CA ILE A 58 0.63 13.30 -3.90
C ILE A 58 0.75 14.30 -5.06
N VAL A 59 1.94 14.89 -5.22
CA VAL A 59 2.19 15.96 -6.20
C VAL A 59 2.46 15.38 -7.60
N LEU A 60 3.25 14.31 -7.67
CA LEU A 60 3.77 13.79 -8.94
C LEU A 60 2.80 12.86 -9.66
N ALA A 61 1.79 12.28 -8.98
CA ALA A 61 0.89 11.30 -9.59
C ALA A 61 0.21 11.82 -10.86
N LEU A 62 -0.29 13.05 -10.82
CA LEU A 62 -0.96 13.68 -11.96
C LEU A 62 0.02 13.96 -13.12
N PHE A 63 1.20 14.48 -12.80
CA PHE A 63 2.23 14.75 -13.79
C PHE A 63 2.71 13.47 -14.47
N LEU A 64 3.01 12.44 -13.71
CA LEU A 64 3.45 11.14 -14.22
C LEU A 64 2.34 10.44 -15.01
N GLY A 65 1.09 10.50 -14.54
CA GLY A 65 -0.06 9.92 -15.24
C GLY A 65 -0.31 10.56 -16.62
N LYS A 66 -0.13 11.88 -16.75
CA LYS A 66 -0.22 12.58 -18.05
C LYS A 66 0.89 12.16 -19.01
N ASN A 67 2.09 11.91 -18.49
CA ASN A 67 3.26 11.66 -19.31
C ASN A 67 3.47 10.17 -19.66
N VAL A 68 2.78 9.23 -19.01
CA VAL A 68 2.96 7.80 -19.28
C VAL A 68 2.61 7.42 -20.72
N GLY A 69 1.60 8.05 -21.33
CA GLY A 69 1.24 7.87 -22.74
C GLY A 69 2.33 8.34 -23.70
N ARG A 70 3.09 9.39 -23.35
CA ARG A 70 4.18 9.93 -24.16
C ARG A 70 5.45 9.08 -24.08
N PHE A 71 5.81 8.60 -22.89
CA PHE A 71 7.04 7.84 -22.68
C PHE A 71 6.84 6.33 -22.84
N GLY A 72 5.61 5.85 -22.71
CA GLY A 72 5.22 4.44 -22.79
C GLY A 72 5.24 3.73 -21.45
N GLU A 73 4.21 2.91 -21.22
CA GLU A 73 3.98 2.17 -19.98
C GLU A 73 5.13 1.21 -19.62
N ALA A 74 5.72 0.55 -20.64
CA ALA A 74 6.83 -0.38 -20.42
C ALA A 74 8.08 0.33 -19.86
N LYS A 75 8.40 1.54 -20.36
CA LYS A 75 9.53 2.32 -19.83
C LYS A 75 9.31 2.75 -18.39
N TYR A 76 8.06 3.08 -18.01
CA TYR A 76 7.70 3.40 -16.63
C TYR A 76 7.98 2.22 -15.72
N ILE A 77 7.57 1.00 -16.13
CA ILE A 77 7.79 -0.21 -15.32
C ILE A 77 9.29 -0.49 -15.19
N VAL A 78 10.04 -0.45 -16.31
CA VAL A 78 11.51 -0.66 -16.29
C VAL A 78 12.19 0.38 -15.40
N PHE A 79 11.88 1.66 -15.56
CA PHE A 79 12.46 2.74 -14.78
C PHE A 79 12.13 2.60 -13.29
N GLY A 80 10.85 2.33 -12.96
CA GLY A 80 10.42 2.09 -11.58
C GLY A 80 11.13 0.89 -10.94
N ALA A 81 11.24 -0.24 -11.66
CA ALA A 81 11.94 -1.42 -11.15
C ALA A 81 13.45 -1.19 -11.02
N SER A 82 14.09 -0.47 -11.97
CA SER A 82 15.50 -0.14 -11.91
C SER A 82 15.85 0.78 -10.74
N THR A 83 15.08 1.86 -10.58
CA THR A 83 15.28 2.80 -9.47
C THR A 83 14.99 2.13 -8.12
N MET A 84 13.98 1.25 -8.04
CA MET A 84 13.69 0.45 -6.85
C MET A 84 14.88 -0.43 -6.47
N PHE A 85 15.48 -1.13 -7.45
CA PHE A 85 16.64 -1.99 -7.23
C PHE A 85 17.85 -1.19 -6.72
N LEU A 86 18.16 -0.08 -7.37
CA LEU A 86 19.29 0.77 -6.96
C LEU A 86 19.09 1.38 -5.58
N LEU A 87 17.87 1.86 -5.28
CA LEU A 87 17.53 2.41 -3.97
C LEU A 87 17.58 1.34 -2.87
N ALA A 88 17.09 0.12 -3.15
CA ALA A 88 17.14 -0.97 -2.18
C ALA A 88 18.58 -1.32 -1.80
N ILE A 89 19.52 -1.34 -2.75
CA ILE A 89 20.95 -1.47 -2.48
C ILE A 89 21.46 -0.25 -1.69
N GLY A 90 21.11 0.95 -2.13
CA GLY A 90 21.52 2.20 -1.49
C GLY A 90 21.15 2.30 -0.02
N PHE A 91 19.96 1.81 0.37
CA PHE A 91 19.52 1.78 1.77
C PHE A 91 20.48 1.01 2.68
N SER A 92 21.21 0.01 2.16
CA SER A 92 22.17 -0.78 2.95
C SER A 92 23.37 0.04 3.46
N PHE A 93 23.65 1.17 2.83
CA PHE A 93 24.78 2.05 3.15
C PHE A 93 24.37 3.34 3.88
N ILE A 94 23.06 3.56 4.13
CA ILE A 94 22.57 4.78 4.77
C ILE A 94 22.80 4.71 6.28
N ASN A 95 23.55 5.69 6.80
CA ASN A 95 23.86 5.86 8.22
C ASN A 95 23.42 7.25 8.76
N SER A 96 22.48 7.90 8.09
CA SER A 96 21.94 9.21 8.49
C SER A 96 20.43 9.24 8.35
N LEU A 97 19.73 9.79 9.34
CA LEU A 97 18.28 9.95 9.31
C LEU A 97 17.84 10.83 8.13
N PHE A 98 18.59 11.88 7.82
CA PHE A 98 18.27 12.76 6.69
C PHE A 98 18.35 12.02 5.36
N LEU A 99 19.43 11.25 5.13
CA LEU A 99 19.53 10.42 3.91
C LEU A 99 18.48 9.33 3.87
N LEU A 100 18.09 8.77 5.02
CA LEU A 100 17.01 7.78 5.12
C LEU A 100 15.67 8.40 4.70
N MET A 101 15.38 9.64 5.10
CA MET A 101 14.19 10.38 4.67
C MET A 101 14.18 10.63 3.16
N LEU A 102 15.30 11.08 2.59
CA LEU A 102 15.41 11.31 1.15
C LEU A 102 15.24 10.02 0.33
N ALA A 103 15.88 8.94 0.76
CA ALA A 103 15.75 7.63 0.12
C ALA A 103 14.31 7.09 0.25
N THR A 104 13.64 7.31 1.39
CA THR A 104 12.23 6.94 1.59
C THR A 104 11.31 7.72 0.65
N ALA A 105 11.56 9.00 0.42
CA ALA A 105 10.84 9.79 -0.58
C ALA A 105 11.06 9.24 -1.99
N ALA A 106 12.31 8.96 -2.34
CA ALA A 106 12.69 8.43 -3.66
C ALA A 106 12.03 7.07 -3.95
N ILE A 107 11.96 6.16 -2.95
CA ILE A 107 11.32 4.86 -3.14
C ILE A 107 9.81 4.99 -3.30
N GLY A 108 9.18 5.98 -2.67
CA GLY A 108 7.78 6.31 -2.89
C GLY A 108 7.50 6.74 -4.34
N ILE A 109 8.37 7.56 -4.92
CA ILE A 109 8.30 7.97 -6.34
C ILE A 109 8.51 6.77 -7.26
N SER A 110 9.55 5.97 -7.00
CA SER A 110 9.87 4.77 -7.77
C SER A 110 8.69 3.79 -7.83
N HIS A 111 8.08 3.52 -6.68
CA HIS A 111 6.89 2.67 -6.58
C HIS A 111 5.70 3.25 -7.37
N LEU A 112 5.45 4.56 -7.24
CA LEU A 112 4.37 5.23 -7.98
C LEU A 112 4.54 5.08 -9.49
N ILE A 113 5.74 5.29 -10.02
CA ILE A 113 6.05 5.17 -11.45
C ILE A 113 5.74 3.76 -11.94
N GLY A 114 6.19 2.72 -11.21
CA GLY A 114 5.91 1.32 -11.54
C GLY A 114 4.42 0.99 -11.54
N VAL A 115 3.66 1.48 -10.55
CA VAL A 115 2.20 1.30 -10.44
C VAL A 115 1.47 1.96 -11.61
N ILE A 116 1.80 3.21 -11.93
CA ILE A 116 1.20 3.92 -13.08
C ILE A 116 1.48 3.16 -14.37
N GLY A 117 2.73 2.74 -14.60
CA GLY A 117 3.10 1.96 -15.78
C GLY A 117 2.33 0.64 -15.88
N GLY A 118 2.25 -0.11 -14.78
CA GLY A 118 1.55 -1.40 -14.73
C GLY A 118 0.04 -1.29 -14.98
N GLN A 119 -0.62 -0.35 -14.32
CA GLN A 119 -2.07 -0.12 -14.50
C GLN A 119 -2.38 0.41 -15.89
N THR A 120 -1.55 1.30 -16.44
CA THR A 120 -1.70 1.78 -17.81
C THR A 120 -1.53 0.64 -18.81
N MET A 121 -0.52 -0.22 -18.64
CA MET A 121 -0.30 -1.37 -19.52
C MET A 121 -1.51 -2.32 -19.56
N ILE A 122 -2.16 -2.56 -18.41
CA ILE A 122 -3.39 -3.36 -18.37
C ILE A 122 -4.50 -2.66 -19.13
N SER A 123 -4.74 -1.38 -18.87
CA SER A 123 -5.83 -0.64 -19.49
C SER A 123 -5.68 -0.48 -21.01
N THR A 124 -4.44 -0.43 -21.51
CA THR A 124 -4.15 -0.21 -22.95
C THR A 124 -4.05 -1.50 -23.75
N ARG A 125 -3.60 -2.61 -23.14
CA ARG A 125 -3.33 -3.87 -23.85
C ARG A 125 -4.41 -4.93 -23.64
N SER A 126 -5.35 -4.71 -22.71
CA SER A 126 -6.39 -5.71 -22.43
C SER A 126 -7.60 -5.52 -23.34
N PRO A 127 -8.16 -6.62 -23.90
CA PRO A 127 -9.51 -6.57 -24.45
C PRO A 127 -10.52 -6.20 -23.36
N ASN A 128 -11.57 -5.46 -23.71
CA ASN A 128 -12.56 -4.96 -22.74
C ASN A 128 -13.17 -6.08 -21.88
N GLU A 129 -13.42 -7.25 -22.49
CA GLU A 129 -14.02 -8.42 -21.80
C GLU A 129 -13.08 -9.04 -20.74
N LYS A 130 -11.76 -8.80 -20.84
CA LYS A 130 -10.74 -9.37 -19.94
C LYS A 130 -10.13 -8.34 -18.97
N LEU A 131 -10.52 -7.10 -19.10
CA LEU A 131 -9.93 -5.97 -18.34
C LEU A 131 -10.04 -6.20 -16.84
N ASP A 132 -11.23 -6.51 -16.33
CA ASP A 132 -11.48 -6.75 -14.90
C ASP A 132 -10.69 -7.96 -14.38
N GLY A 133 -10.62 -9.02 -15.19
CA GLY A 133 -9.84 -10.21 -14.84
C GLY A 133 -8.35 -9.93 -14.70
N PHE A 134 -7.78 -9.13 -15.59
CA PHE A 134 -6.36 -8.80 -15.53
C PHE A 134 -6.03 -7.82 -14.38
N PHE A 135 -6.91 -6.86 -14.09
CA PHE A 135 -6.79 -6.06 -12.87
C PHE A 135 -6.93 -6.91 -11.60
N GLY A 136 -7.80 -7.93 -11.63
CA GLY A 136 -7.93 -8.91 -10.54
C GLY A 136 -6.63 -9.69 -10.30
N TYR A 137 -6.00 -10.21 -11.35
CA TYR A 137 -4.69 -10.87 -11.23
C TYR A 137 -3.60 -9.92 -10.73
N TYR A 138 -3.59 -8.67 -11.21
CA TYR A 138 -2.65 -7.66 -10.75
C TYR A 138 -2.81 -7.36 -9.25
N ALA A 139 -4.04 -7.19 -8.79
CA ALA A 139 -4.34 -6.98 -7.37
C ALA A 139 -3.98 -8.20 -6.50
N PHE A 140 -4.22 -9.42 -7.01
CA PHE A 140 -3.81 -10.66 -6.34
C PHE A 140 -2.29 -10.74 -6.20
N GLY A 141 -1.56 -10.52 -7.30
CA GLY A 141 -0.09 -10.50 -7.29
C GLY A 141 0.47 -9.45 -6.34
N ALA A 142 -0.14 -8.26 -6.31
CA ALA A 142 0.20 -7.21 -5.37
C ALA A 142 0.02 -7.65 -3.91
N SER A 143 -1.11 -8.31 -3.59
CA SER A 143 -1.38 -8.82 -2.25
C SER A 143 -0.40 -9.93 -1.84
N LEU A 144 -0.04 -10.80 -2.79
CA LEU A 144 0.96 -11.85 -2.57
C LEU A 144 2.33 -11.24 -2.25
N GLY A 145 2.76 -10.22 -2.98
CA GLY A 145 3.99 -9.49 -2.69
C GLY A 145 3.97 -8.83 -1.30
N GLN A 146 2.86 -8.21 -0.93
CA GLN A 146 2.67 -7.62 0.40
C GLN A 146 2.72 -8.65 1.54
N MET A 147 2.41 -9.90 1.28
CA MET A 147 2.50 -11.00 2.25
C MET A 147 3.93 -11.55 2.33
N ILE A 148 4.54 -11.84 1.18
CA ILE A 148 5.87 -12.45 1.10
C ILE A 148 6.96 -11.49 1.60
N GLY A 149 6.87 -10.20 1.27
CA GLY A 149 7.89 -9.21 1.63
C GLY A 149 8.19 -9.17 3.13
N PRO A 150 7.22 -8.87 4.00
CA PRO A 150 7.44 -8.83 5.44
C PRO A 150 7.84 -10.18 6.05
N LEU A 151 7.33 -11.29 5.49
CA LEU A 151 7.70 -12.63 5.96
C LEU A 151 9.19 -12.88 5.73
N VAL A 152 9.69 -12.64 4.50
CA VAL A 152 11.12 -12.77 4.20
C VAL A 152 11.94 -11.75 4.99
N GLY A 153 11.45 -10.53 5.12
CA GLY A 153 12.08 -9.50 5.96
C GLY A 153 12.25 -9.95 7.41
N GLY A 154 11.22 -10.56 8.00
CA GLY A 154 11.28 -11.11 9.35
C GLY A 154 12.27 -12.28 9.48
N ILE A 155 12.29 -13.21 8.50
CA ILE A 155 13.26 -14.31 8.47
C ILE A 155 14.70 -13.79 8.43
N VAL A 156 14.98 -12.82 7.55
CA VAL A 156 16.30 -12.22 7.41
C VAL A 156 16.72 -11.40 8.64
N ALA A 157 15.74 -10.70 9.24
CA ALA A 157 15.97 -9.91 10.45
C ALA A 157 16.30 -10.77 11.67
N GLY A 158 15.77 -12.00 11.72
CA GLY A 158 16.03 -12.98 12.77
C GLY A 158 15.09 -12.88 13.97
N SER A 159 15.23 -13.88 14.87
CA SER A 159 14.40 -14.03 16.07
C SER A 159 15.10 -13.58 17.35
N ASP A 160 16.39 -13.29 17.29
CA ASP A 160 17.21 -12.98 18.46
C ASP A 160 17.20 -11.45 18.69
N GLY A 161 16.68 -11.04 19.85
CA GLY A 161 16.59 -9.63 20.22
C GLY A 161 15.42 -8.86 19.59
N VAL A 162 15.37 -7.56 19.88
CA VAL A 162 14.29 -6.64 19.48
C VAL A 162 14.57 -5.87 18.21
N LEU A 163 15.84 -5.80 17.80
CA LEU A 163 16.27 -5.21 16.53
C LEU A 163 16.80 -6.30 15.62
N PRO A 164 16.74 -6.09 14.28
CA PRO A 164 17.36 -7.01 13.32
C PRO A 164 18.87 -7.16 13.58
N LYS A 165 19.38 -8.38 13.35
CA LYS A 165 20.84 -8.60 13.35
C LYS A 165 21.56 -7.69 12.34
N SER A 166 20.89 -7.38 11.23
CA SER A 166 21.38 -6.45 10.22
C SER A 166 20.22 -5.95 9.36
N THR A 167 19.89 -4.68 9.48
CA THR A 167 18.91 -4.04 8.58
C THR A 167 19.43 -3.98 7.14
N SER A 168 20.76 -3.92 6.94
CA SER A 168 21.38 -3.95 5.61
C SER A 168 21.08 -5.26 4.86
N MET A 169 21.09 -6.41 5.54
CA MET A 169 20.69 -7.69 4.92
C MET A 169 19.21 -7.68 4.52
N GLY A 170 18.33 -7.05 5.30
CA GLY A 170 16.93 -6.84 4.93
C GLY A 170 16.79 -6.02 3.64
N PHE A 171 17.54 -4.93 3.51
CA PHE A 171 17.55 -4.11 2.28
C PHE A 171 18.14 -4.87 1.08
N LEU A 172 19.16 -5.69 1.26
CA LEU A 172 19.68 -6.55 0.19
C LEU A 172 18.70 -7.63 -0.23
N ALA A 173 17.96 -8.22 0.70
CA ALA A 173 16.88 -9.16 0.36
C ALA A 173 15.77 -8.45 -0.45
N ALA A 174 15.44 -7.21 -0.11
CA ALA A 174 14.51 -6.39 -0.88
C ALA A 174 15.07 -6.05 -2.28
N ALA A 175 16.39 -5.80 -2.40
CA ALA A 175 17.06 -5.63 -3.69
C ALA A 175 16.95 -6.91 -4.55
N GLY A 176 17.02 -8.10 -3.94
CA GLY A 176 16.76 -9.36 -4.62
C GLY A 176 15.36 -9.42 -5.23
N PHE A 177 14.33 -9.04 -4.50
CA PHE A 177 12.97 -8.92 -5.05
C PHE A 177 12.87 -7.85 -6.15
N ALA A 178 13.51 -6.70 -5.98
CA ALA A 178 13.54 -5.66 -7.01
C ALA A 178 14.27 -6.12 -8.27
N LEU A 179 15.31 -6.95 -8.16
CA LEU A 179 15.99 -7.57 -9.28
C LEU A 179 15.07 -8.58 -10.00
N ILE A 180 14.34 -9.43 -9.26
CA ILE A 180 13.35 -10.34 -9.82
C ILE A 180 12.24 -9.53 -10.53
N ALA A 181 11.88 -8.36 -10.00
CA ALA A 181 10.93 -7.46 -10.67
C ALA A 181 11.49 -6.88 -11.97
N LEU A 182 12.78 -6.54 -12.00
CA LEU A 182 13.44 -5.87 -13.11
C LEU A 182 13.75 -6.82 -14.27
N LEU A 183 14.31 -7.99 -14.01
CA LEU A 183 14.80 -8.89 -15.05
C LEU A 183 13.78 -9.24 -16.13
N PRO A 184 12.53 -9.61 -15.81
CA PRO A 184 11.54 -9.95 -16.84
C PRO A 184 11.12 -8.76 -17.70
N THR A 185 11.29 -7.52 -17.20
CA THR A 185 10.88 -6.30 -17.92
C THR A 185 11.74 -6.00 -19.14
N PHE A 186 12.96 -6.56 -19.20
CA PHE A 186 13.80 -6.45 -20.40
C PHE A 186 13.16 -7.05 -21.66
N TYR A 187 12.17 -7.93 -21.51
CA TYR A 187 11.35 -8.40 -22.62
C TYR A 187 10.69 -7.27 -23.41
N TRP A 188 10.37 -6.14 -22.75
CA TRP A 188 9.72 -4.99 -23.41
C TRP A 188 10.70 -3.99 -24.02
N ARG A 189 12.02 -4.17 -23.85
CA ARG A 189 13.03 -3.21 -24.30
C ARG A 189 12.93 -2.87 -25.78
N ASN A 190 12.57 -3.85 -26.62
CA ASN A 190 12.51 -3.73 -28.07
C ASN A 190 11.07 -3.61 -28.62
N GLN A 191 10.06 -3.51 -27.76
CA GLN A 191 8.68 -3.37 -28.23
C GLN A 191 8.43 -1.91 -28.66
N LYS A 192 7.88 -1.75 -29.88
CA LYS A 192 7.43 -0.44 -30.35
C LYS A 192 6.32 0.09 -29.44
N ILE A 193 6.50 1.29 -28.93
CA ILE A 193 5.54 1.96 -28.06
C ILE A 193 4.38 2.42 -28.93
N ALA A 194 3.18 1.92 -28.66
CA ALA A 194 1.97 2.55 -29.17
C ALA A 194 1.78 3.87 -28.40
N ILE A 195 2.08 4.99 -29.05
CA ILE A 195 1.86 6.32 -28.50
C ILE A 195 0.34 6.52 -28.48
N GLN A 196 -0.29 6.32 -27.33
CA GLN A 196 -1.67 6.78 -27.15
C GLN A 196 -1.65 8.26 -26.84
N GLN A 197 -2.45 9.01 -27.63
CA GLN A 197 -2.69 10.43 -27.35
C GLN A 197 -3.24 10.56 -25.92
N SER A 198 -2.59 11.40 -25.12
CA SER A 198 -3.04 11.69 -23.77
C SER A 198 -4.48 12.21 -23.83
N VAL A 199 -5.39 11.51 -23.14
CA VAL A 199 -6.73 12.06 -22.90
C VAL A 199 -6.54 13.38 -22.16
N ASN A 200 -6.99 14.45 -22.78
CA ASN A 200 -6.94 15.82 -22.26
C ASN A 200 -7.81 15.89 -20.99
N GLN A 201 -7.26 15.56 -19.83
CA GLN A 201 -7.89 15.82 -18.53
C GLN A 201 -7.44 17.21 -18.07
N SER A 202 -8.00 18.24 -18.70
CA SER A 202 -7.85 19.62 -18.26
C SER A 202 -8.72 19.85 -17.00
N GLY A 203 -8.13 20.42 -15.96
CA GLY A 203 -8.85 20.89 -14.78
C GLY A 203 -8.84 19.99 -13.55
N THR A 204 -7.80 19.21 -13.32
CA THR A 204 -7.82 18.03 -12.45
C THR A 204 -7.98 18.30 -10.95
N PHE A 205 -7.35 19.33 -10.37
CA PHE A 205 -7.42 19.54 -8.91
C PHE A 205 -8.74 20.19 -8.50
N THR A 206 -9.16 21.26 -9.15
CA THR A 206 -10.43 21.94 -8.89
C THR A 206 -11.63 21.02 -9.13
N ALA A 207 -11.57 20.23 -10.20
CA ALA A 207 -12.60 19.23 -10.49
C ALA A 207 -12.62 18.08 -9.47
N ALA A 208 -11.46 17.62 -8.99
CA ALA A 208 -11.40 16.62 -7.91
C ALA A 208 -11.98 17.17 -6.59
N VAL A 209 -11.71 18.43 -6.25
CA VAL A 209 -12.30 19.10 -5.08
C VAL A 209 -13.80 19.29 -5.24
N SER A 210 -14.30 19.61 -6.45
CA SER A 210 -15.75 19.72 -6.70
C SER A 210 -16.50 18.39 -6.50
N MET A 211 -15.84 17.23 -6.74
CA MET A 211 -16.40 15.92 -6.46
C MET A 211 -16.71 15.72 -4.98
N LEU A 212 -15.86 16.25 -4.07
CA LEU A 212 -16.09 16.13 -2.63
C LEU A 212 -17.39 16.80 -2.17
N LYS A 213 -17.90 17.77 -2.94
CA LYS A 213 -19.14 18.48 -2.64
C LYS A 213 -20.39 17.69 -3.03
N LYS A 214 -20.28 16.65 -3.85
CA LYS A 214 -21.43 15.80 -4.22
C LYS A 214 -21.94 15.03 -2.99
N PRO A 215 -23.27 14.88 -2.81
CA PRO A 215 -23.83 14.17 -1.66
C PRO A 215 -23.25 12.77 -1.48
N GLY A 216 -22.82 12.44 -0.27
CA GLY A 216 -22.20 11.15 0.08
C GLY A 216 -20.77 10.93 -0.40
N MET A 217 -20.28 11.68 -1.39
CA MET A 217 -18.95 11.48 -1.96
C MET A 217 -17.83 11.76 -0.95
N GLY A 218 -17.92 12.89 -0.23
CA GLY A 218 -16.96 13.25 0.82
C GLY A 218 -16.88 12.19 1.92
N LYS A 219 -18.02 11.67 2.35
CA LYS A 219 -18.12 10.57 3.34
C LYS A 219 -17.41 9.31 2.83
N ALA A 220 -17.72 8.86 1.61
CA ALA A 220 -17.10 7.66 1.01
C ALA A 220 -15.58 7.80 0.83
N ILE A 221 -15.11 8.98 0.44
CA ILE A 221 -13.67 9.27 0.29
C ILE A 221 -13.00 9.32 1.66
N TYR A 222 -13.63 9.90 2.69
CA TYR A 222 -13.10 9.90 4.05
C TYR A 222 -12.94 8.48 4.62
N ILE A 223 -13.93 7.61 4.46
CA ILE A 223 -13.83 6.19 4.86
C ILE A 223 -12.65 5.52 4.15
N SER A 224 -12.51 5.75 2.84
CA SER A 224 -11.37 5.20 2.08
C SER A 224 -10.01 5.69 2.60
N LEU A 225 -9.91 6.98 2.91
CA LEU A 225 -8.72 7.60 3.50
C LEU A 225 -8.39 6.96 4.85
N ALA A 226 -9.37 6.83 5.75
CA ALA A 226 -9.17 6.24 7.08
C ALA A 226 -8.66 4.80 6.99
N ILE A 227 -9.28 3.96 6.16
CA ILE A 227 -8.87 2.55 5.94
C ILE A 227 -7.46 2.48 5.34
N SER A 228 -7.18 3.30 4.33
CA SER A 228 -5.87 3.30 3.67
C SER A 228 -4.76 3.73 4.61
N SER A 229 -5.01 4.78 5.40
CA SER A 229 -4.06 5.28 6.39
C SER A 229 -3.81 4.29 7.51
N ALA A 230 -4.86 3.58 7.97
CA ALA A 230 -4.71 2.54 9.00
C ALA A 230 -3.74 1.43 8.55
N VAL A 231 -3.84 0.99 7.29
CA VAL A 231 -2.92 0.00 6.73
C VAL A 231 -1.47 0.50 6.74
N ASP A 232 -1.26 1.75 6.34
CA ASP A 232 0.09 2.32 6.28
C ASP A 232 0.71 2.52 7.66
N VAL A 233 -0.08 3.01 8.62
CA VAL A 233 0.38 3.18 10.01
C VAL A 233 0.77 1.83 10.63
N LEU A 234 0.00 0.77 10.38
CA LEU A 234 0.36 -0.56 10.86
C LEU A 234 1.73 -1.01 10.32
N ILE A 235 2.04 -0.75 9.06
CA ILE A 235 3.33 -1.12 8.47
C ILE A 235 4.50 -0.37 9.13
N VAL A 236 4.30 0.91 9.45
CA VAL A 236 5.33 1.80 10.01
C VAL A 236 5.51 1.58 11.52
N PHE A 237 4.42 1.41 12.27
CA PHE A 237 4.46 1.44 13.74
C PHE A 237 4.46 0.05 14.39
N LEU A 238 4.11 -1.03 13.70
CA LEU A 238 4.26 -2.39 14.25
C LEU A 238 5.71 -2.75 14.60
N PRO A 239 6.76 -2.38 13.79
CA PRO A 239 8.14 -2.57 14.20
C PRO A 239 8.50 -1.79 15.49
N LEU A 240 8.09 -0.53 15.61
CA LEU A 240 8.32 0.28 16.81
C LEU A 240 7.61 -0.34 18.03
N PHE A 241 6.33 -0.69 17.89
CA PHE A 241 5.57 -1.35 18.97
C PHE A 241 6.19 -2.68 19.37
N GLY A 242 6.66 -3.46 18.40
CA GLY A 242 7.37 -4.71 18.65
C GLY A 242 8.64 -4.49 19.48
N THR A 243 9.43 -3.48 19.15
CA THR A 243 10.64 -3.13 19.89
C THR A 243 10.33 -2.72 21.34
N GLU A 244 9.30 -1.86 21.55
CA GLU A 244 8.88 -1.43 22.89
C GLU A 244 8.33 -2.59 23.75
N ASN A 245 7.77 -3.64 23.13
CA ASN A 245 7.21 -4.80 23.83
C ASN A 245 8.10 -6.05 23.79
N ASN A 246 9.37 -5.92 23.40
CA ASN A 246 10.34 -7.00 23.31
C ASN A 246 9.95 -8.12 22.33
N PHE A 247 9.23 -7.80 21.24
CA PHE A 247 8.94 -8.75 20.17
C PHE A 247 10.10 -8.81 19.19
N SER A 248 10.43 -10.03 18.74
CA SER A 248 11.46 -10.19 17.72
C SER A 248 11.03 -9.62 16.35
N PRO A 249 11.97 -9.15 15.53
CA PRO A 249 11.69 -8.72 14.16
C PRO A 249 11.03 -9.80 13.31
N PHE A 250 11.36 -11.07 13.54
CA PHE A 250 10.69 -12.23 12.93
C PHE A 250 9.19 -12.25 13.25
N ALA A 251 8.83 -12.13 14.55
CA ALA A 251 7.41 -12.10 14.96
C ALA A 251 6.65 -10.94 14.31
N VAL A 252 7.25 -9.74 14.26
CA VAL A 252 6.65 -8.58 13.60
C VAL A 252 6.49 -8.82 12.10
N GLY A 253 7.48 -9.41 11.43
CA GLY A 253 7.40 -9.77 10.02
C GLY A 253 6.27 -10.76 9.73
N VAL A 254 6.12 -11.80 10.56
CA VAL A 254 5.01 -12.77 10.48
C VAL A 254 3.66 -12.08 10.68
N ILE A 255 3.54 -11.19 11.67
CA ILE A 255 2.29 -10.44 11.95
C ILE A 255 1.90 -9.57 10.75
N LEU A 256 2.85 -8.86 10.13
CA LEU A 256 2.61 -8.08 8.91
C LEU A 256 2.21 -8.96 7.73
N ALA A 257 2.82 -10.15 7.59
CA ALA A 257 2.45 -11.12 6.57
C ALA A 257 1.03 -11.67 6.80
N ILE A 258 0.66 -11.98 8.04
CA ILE A 258 -0.70 -12.40 8.42
C ILE A 258 -1.71 -11.31 8.05
N ARG A 259 -1.44 -10.05 8.37
CA ARG A 259 -2.30 -8.92 7.97
C ARG A 259 -2.56 -8.91 6.45
N ALA A 260 -1.50 -9.04 5.65
CA ALA A 260 -1.63 -9.00 4.20
C ALA A 260 -2.35 -10.25 3.65
N GLY A 261 -2.04 -11.43 4.20
CA GLY A 261 -2.68 -12.69 3.83
C GLY A 261 -4.17 -12.70 4.15
N THR A 262 -4.58 -12.26 5.34
CA THR A 262 -5.99 -12.16 5.72
C THR A 262 -6.74 -11.12 4.89
N SER A 263 -6.10 -10.00 4.58
CA SER A 263 -6.65 -8.99 3.66
C SER A 263 -6.82 -9.54 2.24
N MET A 264 -5.90 -10.35 1.74
CA MET A 264 -6.02 -11.04 0.45
C MET A 264 -7.17 -12.04 0.47
N PHE A 265 -7.26 -12.84 1.52
CA PHE A 265 -8.31 -13.84 1.69
C PHE A 265 -9.70 -13.20 1.71
N SER A 266 -9.90 -12.11 2.46
CA SER A 266 -11.19 -11.42 2.54
C SER A 266 -11.67 -10.90 1.17
N ARG A 267 -10.76 -10.49 0.29
CA ARG A 267 -11.08 -10.00 -1.05
C ARG A 267 -11.58 -11.10 -1.99
N ILE A 268 -11.13 -12.35 -1.82
CA ILE A 268 -11.57 -13.48 -2.63
C ILE A 268 -13.08 -13.73 -2.43
N PHE A 269 -13.55 -13.63 -1.19
CA PHE A 269 -14.94 -13.90 -0.83
C PHE A 269 -15.82 -12.65 -0.83
N LEU A 270 -15.24 -11.47 -1.09
CA LEU A 270 -15.94 -10.18 -1.01
C LEU A 270 -17.23 -10.16 -1.85
N GLY A 271 -17.17 -10.62 -3.10
CA GLY A 271 -18.33 -10.61 -4.00
C GLY A 271 -19.51 -11.41 -3.47
N ALA A 272 -19.24 -12.64 -3.01
CA ALA A 272 -20.25 -13.53 -2.45
C ALA A 272 -20.84 -12.99 -1.13
N ILE A 273 -19.99 -12.43 -0.27
CA ILE A 273 -20.43 -11.88 1.02
C ILE A 273 -21.24 -10.59 0.79
N ALA A 274 -20.79 -9.71 -0.12
CA ALA A 274 -21.48 -8.46 -0.44
C ALA A 274 -22.86 -8.70 -1.11
N GLN A 275 -23.02 -9.77 -1.89
CA GLN A 275 -24.32 -10.17 -2.45
C GLN A 275 -25.29 -10.64 -1.37
N LYS A 276 -24.82 -11.36 -0.34
CA LYS A 276 -25.68 -11.87 0.74
C LYS A 276 -26.02 -10.82 1.79
N LEU A 277 -25.05 -10.03 2.23
CA LEU A 277 -25.21 -9.08 3.33
C LEU A 277 -25.54 -7.64 2.88
N GLY A 278 -25.31 -7.35 1.61
CA GLY A 278 -25.32 -5.97 1.09
C GLY A 278 -24.01 -5.24 1.34
N SER A 279 -23.60 -4.42 0.38
CA SER A 279 -22.30 -3.72 0.42
C SER A 279 -22.22 -2.69 1.56
N HIS A 280 -23.33 -2.03 1.90
CA HIS A 280 -23.37 -1.03 2.96
C HIS A 280 -23.20 -1.66 4.35
N PHE A 281 -23.95 -2.72 4.65
CA PHE A 281 -23.87 -3.43 5.92
C PHE A 281 -22.49 -4.08 6.11
N LEU A 282 -21.94 -4.68 5.05
CA LEU A 282 -20.61 -5.25 5.07
C LEU A 282 -19.52 -4.19 5.32
N MET A 283 -19.66 -3.01 4.75
CA MET A 283 -18.75 -1.88 5.00
C MET A 283 -18.81 -1.44 6.46
N LEU A 284 -20.00 -1.31 7.03
CA LEU A 284 -20.21 -0.92 8.42
C LEU A 284 -19.57 -1.92 9.40
N ILE A 285 -19.85 -3.22 9.23
CA ILE A 285 -19.22 -4.29 10.03
C ILE A 285 -17.70 -4.25 9.90
N SER A 286 -17.20 -4.07 8.68
CA SER A 286 -15.75 -3.97 8.40
C SER A 286 -15.11 -2.82 9.18
N ILE A 287 -15.71 -1.63 9.19
CA ILE A 287 -15.19 -0.48 9.94
C ILE A 287 -15.27 -0.74 11.46
N ILE A 288 -16.39 -1.25 11.95
CA ILE A 288 -16.57 -1.56 13.39
C ILE A 288 -15.53 -2.60 13.84
N ALA A 289 -15.38 -3.71 13.11
CA ALA A 289 -14.38 -4.74 13.40
C ALA A 289 -12.95 -4.16 13.36
N SER A 290 -12.62 -3.37 12.34
CA SER A 290 -11.31 -2.70 12.27
C SER A 290 -11.07 -1.79 13.47
N THR A 291 -12.07 -1.02 13.90
CA THR A 291 -11.99 -0.14 15.08
C THR A 291 -11.71 -0.93 16.35
N ILE A 292 -12.51 -1.98 16.61
CA ILE A 292 -12.38 -2.81 17.82
C ILE A 292 -11.00 -3.48 17.86
N PHE A 293 -10.57 -4.10 16.76
CA PHE A 293 -9.32 -4.85 16.74
C PHE A 293 -8.08 -3.94 16.65
N CYS A 294 -8.17 -2.74 16.06
CA CYS A 294 -7.11 -1.73 16.23
C CYS A 294 -7.00 -1.28 17.70
N ALA A 295 -8.10 -1.04 18.39
CA ALA A 295 -8.05 -0.74 19.84
C ALA A 295 -7.49 -1.91 20.65
N ALA A 296 -7.86 -3.16 20.33
CA ALA A 296 -7.36 -4.37 20.98
C ALA A 296 -5.84 -4.53 20.86
N MET A 297 -5.21 -4.05 19.78
CA MET A 297 -3.75 -4.09 19.62
C MET A 297 -3.01 -3.33 20.75
N PHE A 298 -3.61 -2.26 21.29
CA PHE A 298 -3.04 -1.52 22.42
C PHE A 298 -2.82 -2.40 23.65
N PHE A 299 -3.69 -3.37 23.88
CA PHE A 299 -3.64 -4.28 25.03
C PHE A 299 -2.83 -5.55 24.74
N ALA A 300 -2.37 -5.75 23.53
CA ALA A 300 -1.65 -6.96 23.14
C ALA A 300 -0.22 -6.97 23.73
N ARG A 301 0.04 -7.85 24.70
CA ARG A 301 1.33 -8.01 25.36
C ARG A 301 2.14 -9.22 24.87
N THR A 302 1.59 -9.98 23.93
CA THR A 302 2.27 -11.14 23.33
C THR A 302 2.16 -11.07 21.81
N PRO A 303 3.14 -11.61 21.05
CA PRO A 303 3.07 -11.66 19.59
C PRO A 303 1.83 -12.41 19.08
N ILE A 304 1.36 -13.44 19.82
CA ILE A 304 0.17 -14.21 19.44
C ILE A 304 -1.09 -13.35 19.56
N ALA A 305 -1.27 -12.65 20.69
CA ALA A 305 -2.43 -11.76 20.89
C ALA A 305 -2.46 -10.65 19.85
N LEU A 306 -1.30 -10.03 19.56
CA LEU A 306 -1.16 -9.04 18.51
C LEU A 306 -1.45 -9.63 17.13
N GLY A 307 -0.94 -10.82 16.83
CA GLY A 307 -1.17 -11.53 15.58
C GLY A 307 -2.66 -11.82 15.32
N ILE A 308 -3.41 -12.24 16.34
CA ILE A 308 -4.86 -12.46 16.25
C ILE A 308 -5.60 -11.13 15.98
N ALA A 309 -5.28 -10.08 16.75
CA ALA A 309 -5.90 -8.78 16.55
C ALA A 309 -5.62 -8.22 15.13
N VAL A 310 -4.38 -8.33 14.68
CA VAL A 310 -3.95 -7.90 13.33
C VAL A 310 -4.58 -8.77 12.24
N ALA A 311 -4.75 -10.08 12.46
CA ALA A 311 -5.42 -10.96 11.50
C ALA A 311 -6.87 -10.53 11.24
N ILE A 312 -7.62 -10.27 12.31
CA ILE A 312 -9.04 -9.86 12.21
C ILE A 312 -9.15 -8.44 11.64
N ALA A 313 -8.30 -7.51 12.10
CA ALA A 313 -8.21 -6.18 11.49
C ALA A 313 -7.83 -6.25 10.01
N GLY A 314 -6.93 -7.16 9.61
CA GLY A 314 -6.52 -7.39 8.23
C GLY A 314 -7.67 -7.90 7.35
N LEU A 315 -8.49 -8.84 7.84
CA LEU A 315 -9.71 -9.28 7.18
C LEU A 315 -10.66 -8.10 6.93
N ALA A 316 -10.90 -7.31 7.96
CA ALA A 316 -11.82 -6.19 7.94
C ALA A 316 -11.32 -5.05 7.01
N LEU A 317 -10.08 -4.59 7.18
CA LEU A 317 -9.47 -3.54 6.34
C LEU A 317 -9.34 -3.98 4.87
N GLY A 318 -9.14 -5.30 4.62
CA GLY A 318 -9.03 -5.87 3.28
C GLY A 318 -10.30 -5.70 2.45
N VAL A 319 -11.46 -5.78 3.07
CA VAL A 319 -12.79 -5.58 2.47
C VAL A 319 -13.06 -4.10 2.17
N GLY A 320 -12.61 -3.22 3.04
CA GLY A 320 -12.99 -1.80 3.00
C GLY A 320 -12.49 -1.05 1.76
N GLN A 321 -11.28 -1.35 1.27
CA GLN A 321 -10.74 -0.66 0.08
C GLN A 321 -11.56 -0.90 -1.20
N PRO A 322 -11.87 -2.15 -1.61
CA PRO A 322 -12.70 -2.39 -2.79
C PRO A 322 -14.15 -1.93 -2.60
N LEU A 323 -14.72 -2.01 -1.38
CA LEU A 323 -16.06 -1.51 -1.14
C LEU A 323 -16.15 0.01 -1.29
N THR A 324 -15.19 0.77 -0.74
CA THR A 324 -15.15 2.23 -0.91
C THR A 324 -14.92 2.65 -2.36
N MET A 325 -14.13 1.87 -3.13
CA MET A 325 -13.95 2.10 -4.56
C MET A 325 -15.26 1.93 -5.33
N SER A 326 -15.99 0.85 -5.03
CA SER A 326 -17.30 0.59 -5.62
C SER A 326 -18.31 1.67 -5.24
N LEU A 327 -18.34 2.10 -3.98
CA LEU A 327 -19.24 3.15 -3.48
C LEU A 327 -18.98 4.48 -4.19
N VAL A 328 -17.72 4.93 -4.26
CA VAL A 328 -17.34 6.16 -4.95
C VAL A 328 -17.70 6.11 -6.45
N SER A 329 -17.52 4.95 -7.09
CA SER A 329 -17.88 4.78 -8.50
C SER A 329 -19.40 4.83 -8.73
N ARG A 330 -20.21 4.36 -7.77
CA ARG A 330 -21.69 4.41 -7.85
C ARG A 330 -22.26 5.80 -7.58
N LEU A 331 -21.61 6.58 -6.72
CA LEU A 331 -22.01 7.95 -6.40
C LEU A 331 -21.68 8.95 -7.53
N ALA A 332 -20.79 8.59 -8.43
CA ALA A 332 -20.41 9.42 -9.57
C ALA A 332 -21.22 9.06 -10.82
N PRO A 333 -21.68 10.05 -11.63
CA PRO A 333 -22.17 9.81 -12.97
C PRO A 333 -21.15 9.05 -13.82
N PRO A 334 -21.57 8.26 -14.84
CA PRO A 334 -20.66 7.45 -15.65
C PRO A 334 -19.47 8.22 -16.21
N GLU A 335 -19.69 9.44 -16.69
CA GLU A 335 -18.69 10.37 -17.25
C GLU A 335 -17.67 10.85 -16.23
N ASP A 336 -18.05 10.96 -14.96
CA ASP A 336 -17.22 11.48 -13.86
C ASP A 336 -16.54 10.39 -13.02
N ARG A 337 -16.77 9.10 -13.28
CA ARG A 337 -16.26 7.98 -12.47
C ARG A 337 -14.74 7.98 -12.35
N ALA A 338 -14.05 8.25 -13.46
CA ALA A 338 -12.59 8.32 -13.46
C ALA A 338 -12.07 9.44 -12.54
N LEU A 339 -12.74 10.60 -12.57
CA LEU A 339 -12.41 11.75 -11.74
C LEU A 339 -12.67 11.44 -10.25
N ALA A 340 -13.80 10.82 -9.92
CA ALA A 340 -14.14 10.43 -8.55
C ALA A 340 -13.13 9.41 -7.97
N ILE A 341 -12.72 8.42 -8.76
CA ILE A 341 -11.67 7.47 -8.38
C ILE A 341 -10.34 8.18 -8.15
N SER A 342 -9.97 9.12 -9.01
CA SER A 342 -8.74 9.92 -8.86
C SER A 342 -8.78 10.78 -7.60
N ALA A 343 -9.91 11.43 -7.31
CA ALA A 343 -10.11 12.22 -6.08
C ALA A 343 -9.94 11.34 -4.82
N ARG A 344 -10.54 10.12 -4.83
CA ARG A 344 -10.36 9.14 -3.76
C ARG A 344 -8.89 8.75 -3.57
N LEU A 345 -8.17 8.44 -4.67
CA LEU A 345 -6.76 8.05 -4.60
C LEU A 345 -5.88 9.19 -4.06
N THR A 346 -6.14 10.43 -4.49
CA THR A 346 -5.44 11.60 -3.96
C THR A 346 -5.70 11.79 -2.47
N ALA A 347 -6.96 11.67 -2.04
CA ALA A 347 -7.31 11.75 -0.61
C ALA A 347 -6.63 10.64 0.20
N ASN A 348 -6.56 9.41 -0.32
CA ASN A 348 -5.82 8.32 0.33
C ASN A 348 -4.33 8.66 0.49
N ARG A 349 -3.69 9.29 -0.50
CA ARG A 349 -2.30 9.72 -0.40
C ARG A 349 -2.11 10.83 0.65
N VAL A 350 -3.06 11.78 0.73
CA VAL A 350 -3.06 12.80 1.80
C VAL A 350 -3.17 12.12 3.18
N GLY A 351 -4.07 11.16 3.33
CA GLY A 351 -4.19 10.39 4.58
C GLY A 351 -2.90 9.62 4.93
N GLN A 352 -2.28 8.98 3.94
CA GLN A 352 -1.01 8.27 4.09
C GLN A 352 0.17 9.19 4.46
N PHE A 353 0.06 10.48 4.21
CA PHE A 353 1.02 11.49 4.66
C PHE A 353 0.68 12.02 6.05
N VAL A 354 -0.54 12.50 6.26
CA VAL A 354 -0.96 13.18 7.50
C VAL A 354 -1.04 12.22 8.68
N VAL A 355 -1.65 11.03 8.49
CA VAL A 355 -1.95 10.13 9.62
C VAL A 355 -0.68 9.51 10.22
N PRO A 356 0.33 9.01 9.45
CA PRO A 356 1.59 8.56 10.06
C PRO A 356 2.37 9.66 10.77
N ALA A 357 2.37 10.89 10.24
CA ALA A 357 2.99 12.03 10.90
C ALA A 357 2.35 12.32 12.26
N SER A 358 1.01 12.36 12.32
CA SER A 358 0.24 12.52 13.56
C SER A 358 0.45 11.34 14.51
N ALA A 359 0.49 10.13 14.00
CA ALA A 359 0.74 8.91 14.77
C ALA A 359 2.13 8.94 15.42
N GLY A 360 3.14 9.50 14.74
CA GLY A 360 4.47 9.71 15.31
C GLY A 360 4.47 10.65 16.50
N ALA A 361 3.70 11.75 16.43
CA ALA A 361 3.53 12.67 17.56
C ALA A 361 2.83 11.99 18.75
N ILE A 362 1.78 11.19 18.49
CA ILE A 362 1.08 10.40 19.49
C ILE A 362 2.03 9.38 20.13
N ALA A 363 2.81 8.66 19.32
CA ALA A 363 3.77 7.68 19.82
C ALA A 363 4.85 8.31 20.68
N GLY A 364 5.33 9.51 20.31
CA GLY A 364 6.31 10.25 21.09
C GLY A 364 5.80 10.73 22.46
N ALA A 365 4.50 11.03 22.56
CA ALA A 365 3.87 11.48 23.80
C ALA A 365 3.43 10.33 24.73
N ALA A 366 2.98 9.20 24.15
CA ALA A 366 2.28 8.15 24.92
C ALA A 366 2.68 6.70 24.53
N GLY A 367 3.80 6.53 23.80
CA GLY A 367 4.31 5.24 23.34
C GLY A 367 3.63 4.71 22.08
N ALA A 368 4.27 3.74 21.40
CA ALA A 368 3.80 3.21 20.14
C ALA A 368 2.41 2.55 20.21
N GLY A 369 2.05 1.98 21.37
CA GLY A 369 0.73 1.38 21.56
C GLY A 369 -0.41 2.37 21.38
N SER A 370 -0.24 3.62 21.83
CA SER A 370 -1.26 4.68 21.73
C SER A 370 -1.65 5.04 20.29
N VAL A 371 -0.76 4.76 19.34
CA VAL A 371 -1.04 4.89 17.89
C VAL A 371 -2.24 4.05 17.49
N PHE A 372 -2.37 2.83 18.02
CA PHE A 372 -3.49 1.95 17.68
C PHE A 372 -4.82 2.47 18.22
N LEU A 373 -4.82 3.17 19.39
CA LEU A 373 -6.01 3.87 19.87
C LEU A 373 -6.35 5.07 18.99
N GLY A 374 -5.34 5.82 18.53
CA GLY A 374 -5.52 6.90 17.56
C GLY A 374 -6.12 6.39 16.24
N LEU A 375 -5.65 5.23 15.75
CA LEU A 375 -6.24 4.57 14.57
C LEU A 375 -7.67 4.12 14.82
N ALA A 376 -7.95 3.55 15.98
CA ALA A 376 -9.31 3.15 16.36
C ALA A 376 -10.24 4.38 16.39
N ALA A 377 -9.78 5.52 16.94
CA ALA A 377 -10.54 6.75 16.93
C ALA A 377 -10.81 7.29 15.51
N LEU A 378 -9.78 7.25 14.62
CA LEU A 378 -9.93 7.62 13.22
C LEU A 378 -10.96 6.71 12.50
N LEU A 379 -10.89 5.40 12.71
CA LEU A 379 -11.82 4.45 12.12
C LEU A 379 -13.23 4.61 12.73
N ALA A 380 -13.34 4.82 14.04
CA ALA A 380 -14.62 5.08 14.72
C ALA A 380 -15.30 6.33 14.18
N SER A 381 -14.55 7.42 13.94
CA SER A 381 -15.10 8.65 13.34
C SER A 381 -15.69 8.39 11.94
N SER A 382 -15.17 7.40 11.20
CA SER A 382 -15.70 7.01 9.91
C SER A 382 -17.01 6.22 9.99
N ILE A 383 -17.38 5.63 11.14
CA ILE A 383 -18.68 4.99 11.37
C ILE A 383 -19.80 6.02 11.26
N PHE A 384 -19.64 7.18 11.91
CA PHE A 384 -20.63 8.27 11.85
C PHE A 384 -20.82 8.83 10.44
N THR A 385 -19.84 8.65 9.57
CA THR A 385 -19.96 9.04 8.17
C THR A 385 -20.55 7.94 7.31
N ALA A 386 -20.53 6.69 7.76
CA ALA A 386 -21.11 5.54 7.08
C ALA A 386 -22.62 5.37 7.36
N LEU A 387 -23.08 5.86 8.51
CA LEU A 387 -24.50 5.95 8.86
C LEU A 387 -25.16 7.15 8.17
#